data_3dfd2deb2eac20b7a4219f9453b05aa5
#
_entry.id   3dfd2deb2eac20b7a4219f9453b05aa5
#
_cell.length_a   1.000
_cell.length_b   1.000
_cell.length_c   1.000
_cell.angle_alpha   90.00
_cell.angle_beta   90.00
_cell.angle_gamma   90.00
#
_symmetry.space_group_name_H-M   'P 1'
#
loop_
_entity.id
_entity.type
_entity.pdbx_description
1 polymer ?
#
loop_
_entity_poly.entity_id
_entity_poly.type
_entity_poly.pdbx_seq_one_letter_code
_entity_poly.pdbx_strand_id
1 'polypeptide(L)'
;RLNDLFKFSKKHKIKLASIEDLISYRLKYEKLISKIDTKTFFLNSGKFFLHNYRNKLENNVNYAITKGKFNVKNSIVVRVLSTRIKRDILKNIKILKSLKSLNKYKNFLLLIINRKDNAETSNINTLRYYGIGAQIIKDLKVKNMILISRSKKKIIGLEGFGLKIKKQIIVK
;
A
#
# COMPACT_ATOMS: atom_id res chain seq x y z
N ARG A 1 -15.49 -17.39 -25.48
CA ARG A 1 -15.72 -16.20 -24.65
C ARG A 1 -16.10 -16.64 -23.22
N LEU A 2 -16.32 -15.71 -22.28
CA LEU A 2 -16.52 -16.05 -20.86
C LEU A 2 -17.70 -17.06 -20.65
N ASN A 3 -18.81 -16.86 -21.35
CA ASN A 3 -19.97 -17.75 -21.27
C ASN A 3 -19.67 -19.17 -21.76
N ASP A 4 -18.80 -19.32 -22.73
CA ASP A 4 -18.39 -20.63 -23.24
C ASP A 4 -17.48 -21.35 -22.26
N LEU A 5 -16.62 -20.60 -21.55
CA LEU A 5 -15.82 -21.13 -20.47
C LEU A 5 -16.68 -21.61 -19.30
N PHE A 6 -17.74 -20.90 -18.94
CA PHE A 6 -18.70 -21.36 -17.93
C PHE A 6 -19.40 -22.64 -18.32
N LYS A 7 -19.85 -22.76 -19.58
CA LYS A 7 -20.47 -23.98 -20.09
C LYS A 7 -19.48 -25.15 -20.08
N PHE A 8 -18.26 -24.90 -20.54
CA PHE A 8 -17.17 -25.89 -20.54
C PHE A 8 -16.81 -26.36 -19.13
N SER A 9 -16.64 -25.44 -18.20
CA SER A 9 -16.39 -25.72 -16.79
C SER A 9 -17.46 -26.63 -16.18
N LYS A 10 -18.74 -26.32 -16.40
CA LYS A 10 -19.87 -27.14 -15.93
C LYS A 10 -19.88 -28.51 -16.56
N LYS A 11 -19.70 -28.59 -17.88
CA LYS A 11 -19.72 -29.85 -18.64
C LYS A 11 -18.63 -30.82 -18.18
N HIS A 12 -17.42 -30.29 -17.93
CA HIS A 12 -16.25 -31.09 -17.58
C HIS A 12 -15.95 -31.13 -16.08
N LYS A 13 -16.82 -30.52 -15.23
CA LYS A 13 -16.64 -30.43 -13.77
C LYS A 13 -15.28 -29.84 -13.35
N ILE A 14 -14.75 -28.90 -14.16
CA ILE A 14 -13.48 -28.21 -13.91
C ILE A 14 -13.76 -26.87 -13.22
N LYS A 15 -12.99 -26.52 -12.21
CA LYS A 15 -13.10 -25.21 -11.56
C LYS A 15 -12.60 -24.09 -12.46
N LEU A 16 -13.34 -22.98 -12.50
CA LEU A 16 -12.95 -21.77 -13.20
C LEU A 16 -12.43 -20.75 -12.19
N ALA A 17 -11.29 -20.14 -12.49
CA ALA A 17 -10.73 -19.03 -11.70
C ALA A 17 -10.20 -17.96 -12.64
N SER A 18 -10.28 -16.69 -12.24
CA SER A 18 -9.65 -15.60 -12.97
C SER A 18 -8.22 -15.37 -12.50
N ILE A 19 -7.40 -14.76 -13.35
CA ILE A 19 -6.04 -14.33 -12.95
C ILE A 19 -6.14 -13.30 -11.81
N GLU A 20 -7.16 -12.46 -11.81
CA GLU A 20 -7.42 -11.46 -10.77
C GLU A 20 -7.70 -12.14 -9.41
N ASP A 21 -8.50 -13.21 -9.38
CA ASP A 21 -8.76 -13.99 -8.18
C ASP A 21 -7.48 -14.64 -7.65
N LEU A 22 -6.66 -15.20 -8.55
CA LEU A 22 -5.37 -15.79 -8.18
C LEU A 22 -4.41 -14.76 -7.56
N ILE A 23 -4.31 -13.57 -8.16
CA ILE A 23 -3.51 -12.47 -7.62
C ILE A 23 -4.03 -12.08 -6.23
N SER A 24 -5.35 -11.91 -6.09
CA SER A 24 -5.99 -11.55 -4.82
C SER A 24 -5.75 -12.61 -3.75
N TYR A 25 -5.83 -13.89 -4.13
CA TYR A 25 -5.53 -15.02 -3.25
C TYR A 25 -4.07 -14.97 -2.77
N ARG A 26 -3.11 -14.84 -3.69
CA ARG A 26 -1.68 -14.77 -3.36
C ARG A 26 -1.36 -13.57 -2.45
N LEU A 27 -1.90 -12.40 -2.77
CA LEU A 27 -1.73 -11.20 -1.96
C LEU A 27 -2.27 -11.35 -0.52
N LYS A 28 -3.33 -12.15 -0.35
CA LYS A 28 -3.95 -12.39 0.95
C LYS A 28 -3.19 -13.42 1.79
N TYR A 29 -2.71 -14.49 1.17
CA TYR A 29 -2.14 -15.65 1.87
C TYR A 29 -0.61 -15.73 1.83
N GLU A 30 0.04 -15.12 0.82
CA GLU A 30 1.49 -15.09 0.73
C GLU A 30 2.07 -13.83 1.38
N LYS A 31 3.13 -13.98 2.14
CA LYS A 31 3.90 -12.85 2.68
C LYS A 31 4.92 -12.36 1.64
N LEU A 32 4.50 -11.38 0.84
CA LEU A 32 5.27 -10.83 -0.28
C LEU A 32 6.22 -9.71 0.13
N ILE A 33 6.19 -9.30 1.38
CA ILE A 33 7.07 -8.29 1.94
C ILE A 33 7.93 -8.87 3.06
N SER A 34 9.12 -8.30 3.24
CA SER A 34 9.95 -8.49 4.42
C SER A 34 10.45 -7.14 4.90
N LYS A 35 10.29 -6.87 6.19
CA LYS A 35 10.86 -5.68 6.82
C LYS A 35 12.38 -5.86 6.87
N ILE A 36 13.13 -4.88 6.37
CA ILE A 36 14.59 -4.90 6.35
C ILE A 36 15.09 -4.27 7.65
N ASP A 37 14.73 -3.01 7.87
CA ASP A 37 15.15 -2.22 9.03
C ASP A 37 14.14 -1.14 9.38
N THR A 38 14.43 -0.43 10.47
CA THR A 38 13.74 0.81 10.86
C THR A 38 14.77 1.81 11.32
N LYS A 39 14.82 2.97 10.65
CA LYS A 39 15.70 4.07 10.99
C LYS A 39 14.92 5.20 11.63
N THR A 40 15.50 5.82 12.64
CA THR A 40 14.95 7.05 13.24
C THR A 40 15.59 8.25 12.58
N PHE A 41 14.78 9.27 12.28
CA PHE A 41 15.28 10.56 11.84
C PHE A 41 14.45 11.70 12.45
N PHE A 42 15.01 12.88 12.44
CA PHE A 42 14.40 14.06 13.02
C PHE A 42 14.24 15.13 11.94
N LEU A 43 13.11 15.79 11.95
CA LEU A 43 12.87 17.06 11.24
C LEU A 43 12.43 18.09 12.28
N ASN A 44 12.36 19.37 11.89
CA ASN A 44 11.88 20.44 12.78
C ASN A 44 10.52 20.14 13.43
N SER A 45 9.75 19.28 12.82
CA SER A 45 8.41 18.87 13.26
C SER A 45 8.41 17.63 14.18
N GLY A 46 9.57 17.12 14.59
CA GLY A 46 9.71 16.03 15.55
C GLY A 46 10.38 14.78 15.05
N LYS A 47 10.18 13.70 15.79
CA LYS A 47 10.75 12.37 15.55
C LYS A 47 9.90 11.56 14.59
N PHE A 48 10.57 10.92 13.63
CA PHE A 48 9.97 10.04 12.62
C PHE A 48 10.71 8.71 12.54
N PHE A 49 10.01 7.70 12.06
CA PHE A 49 10.57 6.38 11.79
C PHE A 49 10.42 6.05 10.30
N LEU A 50 11.52 5.69 9.66
CA LEU A 50 11.59 5.20 8.29
C LEU A 50 11.72 3.67 8.32
N HIS A 51 10.70 2.97 7.87
CA HIS A 51 10.67 1.51 7.76
C HIS A 51 10.97 1.12 6.31
N ASN A 52 11.95 0.27 6.10
CA ASN A 52 12.33 -0.26 4.80
C ASN A 52 11.76 -1.67 4.63
N TYR A 53 11.04 -1.89 3.52
CA TYR A 53 10.40 -3.15 3.18
C TYR A 53 10.87 -3.66 1.83
N ARG A 54 11.42 -4.87 1.78
CA ARG A 54 11.73 -5.55 0.53
C ARG A 54 10.45 -6.14 -0.06
N ASN A 55 10.20 -5.86 -1.31
CA ASN A 55 9.18 -6.54 -2.11
C ASN A 55 9.84 -7.76 -2.76
N LYS A 56 9.39 -8.96 -2.39
CA LYS A 56 9.96 -10.23 -2.88
C LYS A 56 9.67 -10.49 -4.36
N LEU A 57 8.59 -9.90 -4.91
CA LEU A 57 8.21 -10.11 -6.31
C LEU A 57 9.08 -9.33 -7.29
N GLU A 58 9.46 -8.11 -6.93
CA GLU A 58 10.15 -7.18 -7.82
C GLU A 58 11.59 -6.91 -7.38
N ASN A 59 11.99 -7.48 -6.25
CA ASN A 59 13.30 -7.25 -5.59
C ASN A 59 13.64 -5.75 -5.46
N ASN A 60 12.63 -4.93 -5.17
CA ASN A 60 12.76 -3.50 -4.89
C ASN A 60 12.43 -3.20 -3.44
N VAL A 61 12.77 -2.00 -2.97
CA VAL A 61 12.48 -1.55 -1.62
C VAL A 61 11.34 -0.54 -1.65
N ASN A 62 10.31 -0.80 -0.84
CA ASN A 62 9.24 0.13 -0.52
C ASN A 62 9.48 0.72 0.86
N TYR A 63 8.91 1.88 1.13
CA TYR A 63 9.21 2.61 2.36
C TYR A 63 7.92 3.03 3.06
N ALA A 64 7.99 3.09 4.38
CA ALA A 64 6.92 3.65 5.20
C ALA A 64 7.51 4.65 6.19
N ILE A 65 7.03 5.88 6.19
CA ILE A 65 7.40 6.88 7.19
C ILE A 65 6.25 7.03 8.16
N THR A 66 6.54 6.85 9.45
CA THR A 66 5.54 6.96 10.52
C THR A 66 5.89 8.05 11.51
N LYS A 67 4.87 8.71 12.05
CA LYS A 67 4.96 9.65 13.17
C LYS A 67 3.95 9.25 14.23
N GLY A 68 4.34 9.34 15.49
CA GLY A 68 3.49 9.07 16.65
C GLY A 68 3.32 7.58 16.97
N LYS A 69 2.40 7.28 17.88
CA LYS A 69 2.11 5.92 18.34
C LYS A 69 0.88 5.36 17.59
N PHE A 70 1.00 4.14 17.10
CA PHE A 70 -0.08 3.44 16.45
C PHE A 70 -0.79 2.54 17.45
N ASN A 71 -2.10 2.69 17.55
CA ASN A 71 -2.98 1.84 18.35
C ASN A 71 -4.04 1.23 17.42
N VAL A 72 -4.28 -0.06 17.57
CA VAL A 72 -5.25 -0.83 16.78
C VAL A 72 -6.68 -0.25 16.87
N LYS A 73 -7.03 0.39 17.99
CA LYS A 73 -8.35 1.01 18.20
C LYS A 73 -8.52 2.33 17.45
N ASN A 74 -7.44 3.07 17.21
CA ASN A 74 -7.49 4.39 16.59
C ASN A 74 -7.38 4.34 15.08
N SER A 75 -8.02 5.30 14.41
CA SER A 75 -7.83 5.50 12.98
C SER A 75 -6.55 6.29 12.73
N ILE A 76 -5.65 5.73 11.91
CA ILE A 76 -4.39 6.37 11.53
C ILE A 76 -4.58 7.08 10.20
N VAL A 77 -4.05 8.29 10.09
CA VAL A 77 -4.01 9.03 8.82
C VAL A 77 -2.98 8.37 7.91
N VAL A 78 -3.41 7.93 6.74
CA VAL A 78 -2.58 7.22 5.76
C VAL A 78 -2.58 7.96 4.44
N ARG A 79 -1.40 8.22 3.90
CA ARG A 79 -1.20 8.68 2.54
C ARG A 79 -0.32 7.69 1.79
N VAL A 80 -0.73 7.31 0.59
CA VAL A 80 0.06 6.43 -0.27
C VAL A 80 0.59 7.24 -1.44
N LEU A 81 1.91 7.21 -1.62
CA LEU A 81 2.61 7.76 -2.78
C LEU A 81 3.16 6.61 -3.61
N SER A 82 2.93 6.66 -4.91
CA SER A 82 3.60 5.81 -5.86
C SER A 82 4.56 6.68 -6.66
N THR A 83 5.87 6.47 -6.48
CA THR A 83 6.92 7.28 -7.10
C THR A 83 8.19 6.47 -7.24
N ARG A 84 9.03 6.86 -8.19
CA ARG A 84 10.37 6.28 -8.32
C ARG A 84 11.33 6.93 -7.33
N ILE A 85 12.06 6.10 -6.61
CA ILE A 85 13.14 6.53 -5.72
C ILE A 85 14.48 6.20 -6.41
N LYS A 86 15.17 7.25 -6.87
CA LYS A 86 16.46 7.10 -7.58
C LYS A 86 17.66 7.14 -6.63
N ARG A 87 17.54 7.88 -5.53
CA ARG A 87 18.61 8.14 -4.56
C ARG A 87 18.01 8.16 -3.15
N ASP A 88 18.43 9.14 -2.35
CA ASP A 88 17.92 9.34 -0.99
C ASP A 88 16.43 9.68 -0.97
N ILE A 89 15.67 8.90 -0.20
CA ILE A 89 14.23 9.08 -0.05
C ILE A 89 13.89 10.43 0.59
N LEU A 90 14.71 10.91 1.52
CA LEU A 90 14.48 12.17 2.21
C LEU A 90 14.82 13.41 1.38
N LYS A 91 15.46 13.24 0.21
CA LYS A 91 15.70 14.31 -0.78
C LYS A 91 14.61 14.37 -1.85
N ASN A 92 13.62 13.48 -1.82
CA ASN A 92 12.54 13.47 -2.81
C ASN A 92 11.49 14.55 -2.49
N ILE A 93 11.34 15.52 -3.39
CA ILE A 93 10.44 16.67 -3.24
C ILE A 93 8.98 16.26 -2.99
N LYS A 94 8.49 15.20 -3.68
CA LYS A 94 7.11 14.72 -3.50
C LYS A 94 6.90 14.16 -2.09
N ILE A 95 7.91 13.49 -1.53
CA ILE A 95 7.88 12.94 -0.19
C ILE A 95 7.92 14.08 0.84
N LEU A 96 8.84 15.04 0.69
CA LEU A 96 8.95 16.19 1.60
C LEU A 96 7.65 17.01 1.62
N LYS A 97 7.07 17.33 0.45
CA LYS A 97 5.76 18.01 0.36
C LYS A 97 4.66 17.23 1.08
N SER A 98 4.66 15.89 0.95
CA SER A 98 3.67 15.04 1.62
C SER A 98 3.87 14.99 3.13
N LEU A 99 5.11 14.91 3.61
CA LEU A 99 5.42 14.99 5.04
C LEU A 99 4.98 16.33 5.63
N LYS A 100 5.27 17.45 4.94
CA LYS A 100 4.80 18.78 5.35
C LYS A 100 3.27 18.84 5.50
N SER A 101 2.53 18.27 4.53
CA SER A 101 1.06 18.26 4.57
C SER A 101 0.48 17.34 5.65
N LEU A 102 1.19 16.27 5.99
CA LEU A 102 0.78 15.31 7.02
C LEU A 102 1.15 15.74 8.44
N ASN A 103 2.06 16.69 8.57
CA ASN A 103 2.61 17.09 9.87
C ASN A 103 1.59 17.70 10.84
N LYS A 104 0.46 18.21 10.32
CA LYS A 104 -0.68 18.66 11.13
C LYS A 104 -1.36 17.52 11.91
N TYR A 105 -1.11 16.27 11.56
CA TYR A 105 -1.64 15.11 12.27
C TYR A 105 -0.64 14.57 13.28
N LYS A 106 -1.12 14.24 14.48
CA LYS A 106 -0.30 13.68 15.57
C LYS A 106 0.27 12.31 15.18
N ASN A 107 -0.58 11.47 14.56
CA ASN A 107 -0.23 10.11 14.16
C ASN A 107 -0.54 9.93 12.68
N PHE A 108 0.47 9.55 11.88
CA PHE A 108 0.25 9.28 10.46
C PHE A 108 1.25 8.25 9.90
N LEU A 109 0.87 7.70 8.78
CA LEU A 109 1.66 6.81 7.93
C LEU A 109 1.74 7.39 6.52
N LEU A 110 2.94 7.67 6.04
CA LEU A 110 3.22 7.94 4.63
C LEU A 110 3.84 6.68 4.02
N LEU A 111 3.07 5.97 3.22
CA LEU A 111 3.53 4.79 2.49
C LEU A 111 4.04 5.20 1.11
N ILE A 112 5.24 4.76 0.77
CA ILE A 112 5.89 5.04 -0.51
C ILE A 112 6.11 3.71 -1.25
N ILE A 113 5.35 3.52 -2.32
CA ILE A 113 5.53 2.42 -3.26
C ILE A 113 6.53 2.85 -4.32
N ASN A 114 7.69 2.22 -4.31
CA ASN A 114 8.79 2.50 -5.23
C ASN A 114 8.57 1.75 -6.55
N ARG A 115 8.28 2.48 -7.61
CA ARG A 115 8.05 1.90 -8.95
C ARG A 115 9.34 1.74 -9.73
N LYS A 116 9.42 0.69 -10.52
CA LYS A 116 10.37 0.58 -11.64
C LYS A 116 9.84 1.36 -12.85
N ASP A 117 10.73 1.86 -13.71
CA ASP A 117 10.38 2.79 -14.81
C ASP A 117 9.39 2.26 -15.85
N ASN A 118 9.33 0.97 -16.07
CA ASN A 118 8.60 0.37 -17.18
C ASN A 118 7.29 -0.29 -16.77
N ALA A 119 6.78 -0.01 -15.57
CA ALA A 119 5.49 -0.54 -15.18
C ALA A 119 4.37 0.29 -15.83
N GLU A 120 3.91 -0.15 -17.00
CA GLU A 120 2.63 0.29 -17.54
C GLU A 120 1.58 0.27 -16.44
N THR A 121 0.72 1.28 -16.43
CA THR A 121 -0.42 1.40 -15.49
C THR A 121 -1.52 0.40 -15.85
N SER A 122 -1.18 -0.88 -15.95
CA SER A 122 -2.15 -1.93 -16.12
C SER A 122 -2.95 -2.13 -14.82
N ASN A 123 -4.19 -2.56 -14.93
CA ASN A 123 -5.04 -2.89 -13.78
C ASN A 123 -4.38 -3.94 -12.86
N ILE A 124 -3.63 -4.88 -13.44
CA ILE A 124 -2.91 -5.93 -12.75
C ILE A 124 -1.80 -5.35 -11.86
N ASN A 125 -1.01 -4.40 -12.38
CA ASN A 125 0.03 -3.72 -11.60
C ASN A 125 -0.57 -2.88 -10.48
N THR A 126 -1.71 -2.26 -10.72
CA THR A 126 -2.44 -1.48 -9.72
C THR A 126 -2.91 -2.36 -8.56
N LEU A 127 -3.50 -3.52 -8.83
CA LEU A 127 -3.89 -4.51 -7.81
C LEU A 127 -2.70 -5.00 -6.99
N ARG A 128 -1.58 -5.29 -7.67
CA ARG A 128 -0.34 -5.75 -7.03
C ARG A 128 0.22 -4.70 -6.07
N TYR A 129 0.26 -3.43 -6.48
CA TYR A 129 0.72 -2.34 -5.61
C TYR A 129 -0.21 -2.11 -4.42
N TYR A 130 -1.52 -2.26 -4.59
CA TYR A 130 -2.46 -2.19 -3.46
C TYR A 130 -2.23 -3.32 -2.47
N GLY A 131 -1.97 -4.54 -2.94
CA GLY A 131 -1.70 -5.69 -2.07
C GLY A 131 -0.40 -5.54 -1.28
N ILE A 132 0.69 -5.12 -1.92
CA ILE A 132 1.96 -4.82 -1.23
C ILE A 132 1.77 -3.71 -0.21
N GLY A 133 1.08 -2.63 -0.58
CA GLY A 133 0.76 -1.54 0.33
C GLY A 133 -0.06 -1.99 1.53
N ALA A 134 -1.08 -2.82 1.30
CA ALA A 134 -1.93 -3.38 2.36
C ALA A 134 -1.14 -4.25 3.33
N GLN A 135 -0.22 -5.09 2.84
CA GLN A 135 0.64 -5.91 3.69
C GLN A 135 1.55 -5.04 4.58
N ILE A 136 2.15 -3.97 4.03
CA ILE A 136 2.98 -3.03 4.82
C ILE A 136 2.14 -2.33 5.90
N ILE A 137 0.95 -1.85 5.56
CA ILE A 137 0.03 -1.19 6.50
C ILE A 137 -0.37 -2.16 7.63
N LYS A 138 -0.65 -3.42 7.28
CA LYS A 138 -0.99 -4.48 8.25
C LYS A 138 0.20 -4.81 9.16
N ASP A 139 1.42 -4.92 8.62
CA ASP A 139 2.65 -5.18 9.39
C ASP A 139 2.93 -4.07 10.42
N LEU A 140 2.58 -2.82 10.08
CA LEU A 140 2.64 -1.67 10.98
C LEU A 140 1.44 -1.60 11.96
N LYS A 141 0.62 -2.67 12.05
CA LYS A 141 -0.52 -2.81 12.98
C LYS A 141 -1.61 -1.76 12.81
N VAL A 142 -1.74 -1.16 11.63
CA VAL A 142 -2.86 -0.28 11.30
C VAL A 142 -4.05 -1.13 10.87
N LYS A 143 -5.20 -1.00 11.54
CA LYS A 143 -6.48 -1.64 11.15
C LYS A 143 -7.45 -0.64 10.54
N ASN A 144 -7.62 0.51 11.20
CA ASN A 144 -8.51 1.57 10.75
C ASN A 144 -7.70 2.73 10.18
N MET A 145 -8.09 3.26 9.04
CA MET A 145 -7.36 4.36 8.41
C MET A 145 -8.29 5.48 7.93
N ILE A 146 -7.75 6.69 7.96
CA ILE A 146 -8.25 7.85 7.24
C ILE A 146 -7.34 8.05 6.04
N LEU A 147 -7.84 7.75 4.85
CA LEU A 147 -7.03 7.81 3.64
C LEU A 147 -6.98 9.23 3.09
N ILE A 148 -5.77 9.76 2.88
CA ILE A 148 -5.56 11.03 2.15
C ILE A 148 -5.19 10.73 0.70
N SER A 149 -5.96 11.26 -0.24
CA SER A 149 -5.77 11.06 -1.67
C SER A 149 -6.09 12.35 -2.46
N ARG A 150 -5.67 12.41 -3.74
CA ARG A 150 -6.00 13.52 -4.65
C ARG A 150 -7.38 13.38 -5.28
N SER A 151 -7.92 12.17 -5.34
CA SER A 151 -9.24 11.87 -5.87
C SER A 151 -9.88 10.78 -5.05
N LYS A 152 -11.21 10.66 -5.11
CA LYS A 152 -11.92 9.56 -4.48
C LYS A 152 -11.45 8.24 -5.09
N LYS A 153 -10.96 7.32 -4.26
CA LYS A 153 -10.47 6.02 -4.67
C LYS A 153 -11.41 4.93 -4.16
N LYS A 154 -11.90 4.08 -5.06
CA LYS A 154 -12.52 2.83 -4.70
C LYS A 154 -11.41 1.78 -4.64
N ILE A 155 -10.95 1.43 -3.44
CA ILE A 155 -9.89 0.45 -3.24
C ILE A 155 -10.57 -0.85 -2.86
N ILE A 156 -10.52 -1.81 -3.78
CA ILE A 156 -11.12 -3.13 -3.62
C ILE A 156 -10.12 -4.05 -2.91
N GLY A 157 -10.62 -4.97 -2.08
CA GLY A 157 -9.81 -6.05 -1.50
C GLY A 157 -9.07 -5.71 -0.21
N LEU A 158 -9.12 -4.48 0.32
CA LEU A 158 -8.49 -4.14 1.61
C LEU A 158 -9.07 -4.92 2.79
N GLU A 159 -10.35 -5.27 2.74
CA GLU A 159 -11.03 -6.04 3.79
C GLU A 159 -10.40 -7.43 3.95
N GLY A 160 -9.93 -8.04 2.85
CA GLY A 160 -9.20 -9.30 2.86
C GLY A 160 -7.90 -9.25 3.66
N PHE A 161 -7.33 -8.05 3.87
CA PHE A 161 -6.15 -7.82 4.74
C PHE A 161 -6.52 -7.40 6.17
N GLY A 162 -7.81 -7.29 6.49
CA GLY A 162 -8.30 -6.77 7.77
C GLY A 162 -8.12 -5.26 7.92
N LEU A 163 -8.05 -4.53 6.82
CA LEU A 163 -7.91 -3.07 6.79
C LEU A 163 -9.25 -2.41 6.47
N LYS A 164 -9.58 -1.33 7.19
CA LYS A 164 -10.82 -0.57 6.99
C LYS A 164 -10.55 0.90 6.78
N ILE A 165 -11.03 1.44 5.66
CA ILE A 165 -11.04 2.89 5.42
C ILE A 165 -12.28 3.48 6.09
N LYS A 166 -12.09 4.24 7.17
CA LYS A 166 -13.18 4.93 7.89
C LYS A 166 -13.61 6.22 7.20
N LYS A 167 -12.67 6.92 6.59
CA LYS A 167 -12.89 8.20 5.90
C LYS A 167 -11.86 8.39 4.80
N GLN A 168 -12.25 9.06 3.71
CA GLN A 168 -11.32 9.59 2.71
C GLN A 168 -11.32 11.11 2.77
N ILE A 169 -10.13 11.70 2.76
CA ILE A 169 -9.93 13.16 2.69
C ILE A 169 -9.25 13.44 1.35
N ILE A 170 -9.92 14.25 0.53
CA ILE A 170 -9.39 14.67 -0.76
C ILE A 170 -8.61 15.96 -0.53
N VAL A 171 -7.36 15.97 -0.97
CA VAL A 171 -6.48 17.14 -0.91
C VAL A 171 -6.05 17.50 -2.35
N LYS A 172 -6.17 18.77 -2.66
CA LYS A 172 -5.67 19.34 -3.93
C LYS A 172 -4.15 19.35 -4.00
#